data_2dd1d5f669a68e6fe5dd4acdc7f0445c
#
_entry.id   2dd1d5f669a68e6fe5dd4acdc7f0445c
#
_cell.length_a   1.000
_cell.length_b   1.000
_cell.length_c   1.000
_cell.angle_alpha   90.00
_cell.angle_beta   90.00
_cell.angle_gamma   90.00
#
_symmetry.space_group_name_H-M   'P 1'
#
loop_
_entity.id
_entity.type
_entity.pdbx_description
1 polymer ?
#
loop_
_entity_poly.entity_id
_entity_poly.type
_entity_poly.pdbx_seq_one_letter_code
_entity_poly.pdbx_strand_id
1 'polypeptide(L)'
;MQWKKVLFATIVGVILFIADIKTGFIAFSLGGIPSIFLIVFIVGILAGGAGAGFVSGILTELLGVGLLAAIPQILIPEYTFAATDILTRMWVIMAISVSYSTSYGTEPVPWLVGIVLAALLVLLAPFVFAFALIFGPIGGLIGKPIYSRIFKAEPAPVSVPSQAPQPSAPPQPQETPMEDTPAPEEEPSTPDSEPPEPE
;
A
#
# COMPACT_ATOMS: atom_id res chain seq x y z
N MET A 1 -3.95 4.55 -10.23
CA MET A 1 -3.36 3.50 -9.38
C MET A 1 -4.11 2.20 -9.61
N GLN A 2 -3.42 1.09 -9.89
CA GLN A 2 -4.08 -0.20 -10.15
C GLN A 2 -4.38 -0.92 -8.83
N TRP A 3 -5.50 -0.60 -8.20
CA TRP A 3 -5.91 -1.14 -6.90
C TRP A 3 -5.91 -2.67 -6.82
N LYS A 4 -6.24 -3.35 -7.93
CA LYS A 4 -6.20 -4.82 -7.99
C LYS A 4 -4.80 -5.38 -7.68
N LYS A 5 -3.74 -4.72 -8.18
CA LYS A 5 -2.35 -5.13 -7.92
C LYS A 5 -1.94 -4.86 -6.48
N VAL A 6 -2.35 -3.70 -5.94
CA VAL A 6 -2.08 -3.35 -4.53
C VAL A 6 -2.73 -4.37 -3.61
N LEU A 7 -4.02 -4.67 -3.84
CA LEU A 7 -4.74 -5.65 -3.02
C LEU A 7 -4.11 -7.04 -3.10
N PHE A 8 -3.78 -7.51 -4.31
CA PHE A 8 -3.10 -8.79 -4.51
C PHE A 8 -1.75 -8.84 -3.78
N ALA A 9 -0.91 -7.80 -3.95
CA ALA A 9 0.39 -7.70 -3.29
C ALA A 9 0.24 -7.68 -1.76
N THR A 10 -0.75 -6.96 -1.24
CA THR A 10 -1.05 -6.91 0.20
C THR A 10 -1.44 -8.29 0.74
N ILE A 11 -2.34 -9.01 0.06
CA ILE A 11 -2.76 -10.35 0.49
C ILE A 11 -1.55 -11.30 0.54
N VAL A 12 -0.74 -11.30 -0.51
CA VAL A 12 0.49 -12.10 -0.55
C VAL A 12 1.43 -11.70 0.59
N GLY A 13 1.61 -10.41 0.84
CA GLY A 13 2.44 -9.91 1.93
C GLY A 13 1.97 -10.36 3.32
N VAL A 14 0.67 -10.28 3.58
CA VAL A 14 0.08 -10.75 4.86
C VAL A 14 0.30 -12.25 5.03
N ILE A 15 0.10 -13.04 3.98
CA ILE A 15 0.33 -14.49 4.03
C ILE A 15 1.82 -14.78 4.30
N LEU A 16 2.74 -14.10 3.61
CA LEU A 16 4.18 -14.25 3.83
C LEU A 16 4.56 -13.87 5.25
N PHE A 17 4.03 -12.77 5.77
CA PHE A 17 4.31 -12.30 7.13
C PHE A 17 3.85 -13.32 8.18
N ILE A 18 2.63 -13.82 8.08
CA ILE A 18 2.10 -14.84 9.00
C ILE A 18 2.88 -16.15 8.88
N ALA A 19 3.18 -16.58 7.64
CA ALA A 19 3.95 -17.79 7.40
C ALA A 19 5.36 -17.67 8.01
N ASP A 20 6.02 -16.52 7.83
CA ASP A 20 7.36 -16.31 8.35
C ASP A 20 7.40 -16.31 9.88
N ILE A 21 6.48 -15.62 10.53
CA ILE A 21 6.39 -15.66 12.01
C ILE A 21 6.16 -17.10 12.52
N LYS A 22 5.41 -17.93 11.77
CA LYS A 22 5.17 -19.32 12.16
C LYS A 22 6.35 -20.25 11.90
N THR A 23 7.04 -20.07 10.79
CA THR A 23 8.06 -21.01 10.31
C THR A 23 9.48 -20.48 10.45
N GLY A 24 9.67 -19.17 10.52
CA GLY A 24 10.96 -18.51 10.52
C GLY A 24 11.74 -18.65 9.22
N PHE A 25 11.09 -19.09 8.15
CA PHE A 25 11.79 -19.43 6.90
C PHE A 25 12.55 -18.26 6.29
N ILE A 26 11.91 -17.09 6.21
CA ILE A 26 12.54 -15.89 5.67
C ILE A 26 13.57 -15.35 6.66
N ALA A 27 13.22 -15.28 7.94
CA ALA A 27 14.12 -14.84 9.00
C ALA A 27 15.40 -15.67 9.07
N PHE A 28 15.28 -16.99 8.99
CA PHE A 28 16.41 -17.91 8.93
C PHE A 28 17.30 -17.66 7.70
N SER A 29 16.66 -17.47 6.53
CA SER A 29 17.39 -17.24 5.27
C SER A 29 18.16 -15.91 5.25
N LEU A 30 17.73 -14.92 6.03
CA LEU A 30 18.35 -13.60 6.11
C LEU A 30 19.44 -13.48 7.18
N GLY A 31 19.64 -14.51 8.02
CA GLY A 31 20.74 -14.55 9.00
C GLY A 31 20.70 -13.40 10.03
N GLY A 32 19.51 -13.07 10.56
CA GLY A 32 19.36 -12.06 11.62
C GLY A 32 18.90 -10.67 11.14
N ILE A 33 18.67 -10.48 9.85
CA ILE A 33 18.02 -9.27 9.35
C ILE A 33 16.49 -9.42 9.51
N PRO A 34 15.76 -8.40 10.02
CA PRO A 34 14.31 -8.47 10.15
C PRO A 34 13.64 -8.82 8.83
N SER A 35 12.91 -9.93 8.81
CA SER A 35 12.25 -10.47 7.61
C SER A 35 11.24 -9.52 6.98
N ILE A 36 10.68 -8.60 7.78
CA ILE A 36 9.73 -7.60 7.32
C ILE A 36 10.30 -6.75 6.16
N PHE A 37 11.62 -6.47 6.14
CA PHE A 37 12.25 -5.72 5.06
C PHE A 37 12.12 -6.45 3.71
N LEU A 38 12.38 -7.76 3.70
CA LEU A 38 12.25 -8.57 2.49
C LEU A 38 10.78 -8.74 2.10
N ILE A 39 9.90 -8.94 3.05
CA ILE A 39 8.46 -9.08 2.80
C ILE A 39 7.91 -7.82 2.13
N VAL A 40 8.18 -6.64 2.71
CA VAL A 40 7.72 -5.36 2.15
C VAL A 40 8.36 -5.09 0.78
N PHE A 41 9.63 -5.48 0.59
CA PHE A 41 10.30 -5.38 -0.71
C PHE A 41 9.63 -6.25 -1.77
N ILE A 42 9.32 -7.53 -1.48
CA ILE A 42 8.61 -8.45 -2.38
C ILE A 42 7.21 -7.88 -2.71
N VAL A 43 6.49 -7.41 -1.70
CA VAL A 43 5.18 -6.78 -1.86
C VAL A 43 5.27 -5.56 -2.79
N GLY A 44 6.33 -4.77 -2.65
CA GLY A 44 6.62 -3.65 -3.54
C GLY A 44 6.80 -4.09 -4.99
N ILE A 45 7.61 -5.14 -5.23
CA ILE A 45 7.80 -5.71 -6.57
C ILE A 45 6.45 -6.15 -7.16
N LEU A 46 5.63 -6.87 -6.39
CA LEU A 46 4.32 -7.34 -6.83
C LEU A 46 3.34 -6.20 -7.12
N ALA A 47 3.42 -5.11 -6.40
CA ALA A 47 2.59 -3.93 -6.63
C ALA A 47 2.95 -3.17 -7.91
N GLY A 48 4.20 -3.28 -8.39
CA GLY A 48 4.65 -2.81 -9.69
C GLY A 48 4.69 -1.29 -9.85
N GLY A 49 4.98 -0.55 -8.80
CA GLY A 49 5.18 0.90 -8.83
C GLY A 49 5.49 1.48 -7.45
N ALA A 50 6.31 2.54 -7.36
CA ALA A 50 6.77 3.07 -6.07
C ALA A 50 5.63 3.44 -5.12
N GLY A 51 4.64 4.21 -5.58
CA GLY A 51 3.48 4.57 -4.77
C GLY A 51 2.58 3.37 -4.44
N ALA A 52 2.42 2.41 -5.38
CA ALA A 52 1.68 1.19 -5.14
C ALA A 52 2.43 0.29 -4.13
N GLY A 53 3.76 0.18 -4.24
CA GLY A 53 4.61 -0.54 -3.31
C GLY A 53 4.56 0.02 -1.89
N PHE A 54 4.58 1.34 -1.77
CA PHE A 54 4.44 2.01 -0.47
C PHE A 54 3.09 1.70 0.19
N VAL A 55 1.99 1.91 -0.55
CA VAL A 55 0.64 1.66 -0.01
C VAL A 55 0.44 0.19 0.34
N SER A 56 0.88 -0.73 -0.53
CA SER A 56 0.76 -2.18 -0.24
C SER A 56 1.66 -2.61 0.92
N GLY A 57 2.83 -1.98 1.12
CA GLY A 57 3.67 -2.17 2.30
C GLY A 57 2.95 -1.79 3.58
N ILE A 58 2.42 -0.56 3.66
CA ILE A 58 1.62 -0.09 4.81
C ILE A 58 0.45 -1.05 5.10
N LEU A 59 -0.31 -1.41 4.07
CA LEU A 59 -1.45 -2.31 4.23
C LEU A 59 -1.01 -3.70 4.71
N THR A 60 0.11 -4.21 4.22
CA THR A 60 0.67 -5.50 4.65
C THR A 60 1.05 -5.48 6.13
N GLU A 61 1.75 -4.44 6.58
CA GLU A 61 2.14 -4.30 7.98
C GLU A 61 0.91 -4.13 8.88
N LEU A 62 0.02 -3.19 8.52
CA LEU A 62 -1.16 -2.90 9.31
C LEU A 62 -2.09 -4.11 9.43
N LEU A 63 -2.37 -4.78 8.29
CA LEU A 63 -3.25 -5.94 8.27
C LEU A 63 -2.57 -7.17 8.86
N GLY A 64 -1.28 -7.40 8.59
CA GLY A 64 -0.53 -8.52 9.15
C GLY A 64 -0.42 -8.45 10.67
N VAL A 65 0.07 -7.33 11.18
CA VAL A 65 0.18 -7.10 12.63
C VAL A 65 -1.20 -7.01 13.27
N GLY A 66 -2.15 -6.30 12.65
CA GLY A 66 -3.51 -6.14 13.16
C GLY A 66 -4.27 -7.47 13.24
N LEU A 67 -4.15 -8.33 12.22
CA LEU A 67 -4.79 -9.65 12.21
C LEU A 67 -4.22 -10.54 13.32
N LEU A 68 -2.91 -10.56 13.51
CA LEU A 68 -2.27 -11.34 14.57
C LEU A 68 -2.59 -10.78 15.97
N ALA A 69 -2.72 -9.46 16.10
CA ALA A 69 -3.14 -8.85 17.35
C ALA A 69 -4.62 -9.11 17.68
N ALA A 70 -5.47 -9.19 16.65
CA ALA A 70 -6.90 -9.50 16.81
C ALA A 70 -7.14 -11.00 17.10
N ILE A 71 -6.38 -11.88 16.42
CA ILE A 71 -6.53 -13.34 16.51
C ILE A 71 -5.17 -13.97 16.83
N PRO A 72 -4.67 -13.81 18.06
CA PRO A 72 -3.35 -14.34 18.46
C PRO A 72 -3.25 -15.86 18.39
N GLN A 73 -4.39 -16.55 18.43
CA GLN A 73 -4.47 -18.02 18.29
C GLN A 73 -3.95 -18.53 16.95
N ILE A 74 -3.82 -17.65 15.93
CA ILE A 74 -3.15 -17.99 14.67
C ILE A 74 -1.69 -18.36 14.93
N LEU A 75 -1.02 -17.69 15.89
CA LEU A 75 0.39 -17.95 16.23
C LEU A 75 0.52 -19.07 17.26
N ILE A 76 -0.18 -18.93 18.37
CA ILE A 76 -0.11 -19.84 19.51
C ILE A 76 -1.52 -20.15 19.95
N PRO A 77 -2.03 -21.37 19.67
CA PRO A 77 -3.43 -21.73 19.95
C PRO A 77 -3.85 -21.56 21.42
N GLU A 78 -2.92 -21.74 22.34
CA GLU A 78 -3.18 -21.69 23.79
C GLU A 78 -2.89 -20.33 24.42
N TYR A 79 -2.45 -19.35 23.61
CA TYR A 79 -1.98 -18.08 24.15
C TYR A 79 -3.14 -17.08 24.32
N THR A 80 -3.35 -16.67 25.57
CA THR A 80 -4.21 -15.53 25.89
C THR A 80 -3.30 -14.32 26.19
N PHE A 81 -3.43 -13.28 25.38
CA PHE A 81 -2.72 -12.02 25.68
C PHE A 81 -3.22 -11.44 27.00
N ALA A 82 -2.30 -11.24 27.93
CA ALA A 82 -2.59 -10.50 29.17
C ALA A 82 -2.91 -9.02 28.89
N ALA A 83 -2.40 -8.48 27.78
CA ALA A 83 -2.70 -7.12 27.35
C ALA A 83 -4.14 -7.01 26.79
N THR A 84 -4.89 -6.08 27.31
CA THR A 84 -6.30 -5.90 26.99
C THR A 84 -6.54 -5.06 25.75
N ASP A 85 -5.69 -4.07 25.47
CA ASP A 85 -5.84 -3.15 24.37
C ASP A 85 -5.14 -3.63 23.08
N ILE A 86 -5.73 -3.32 21.94
CA ILE A 86 -5.25 -3.77 20.62
C ILE A 86 -3.87 -3.15 20.28
N LEU A 87 -3.61 -1.93 20.69
CA LEU A 87 -2.35 -1.24 20.39
C LEU A 87 -1.17 -1.91 21.10
N THR A 88 -1.33 -2.26 22.37
CA THR A 88 -0.31 -3.03 23.10
C THR A 88 -0.07 -4.39 22.46
N ARG A 89 -1.14 -5.08 22.00
CA ARG A 89 -1.00 -6.35 21.28
C ARG A 89 -0.23 -6.17 19.96
N MET A 90 -0.54 -5.13 19.18
CA MET A 90 0.18 -4.82 17.94
C MET A 90 1.66 -4.58 18.23
N TRP A 91 1.98 -3.82 19.28
CA TRP A 91 3.36 -3.59 19.69
C TRP A 91 4.07 -4.90 20.04
N VAL A 92 3.44 -5.76 20.83
CA VAL A 92 3.99 -7.08 21.21
C VAL A 92 4.24 -7.94 19.96
N ILE A 93 3.32 -7.97 19.00
CA ILE A 93 3.50 -8.71 17.74
C ILE A 93 4.69 -8.17 16.93
N MET A 94 4.83 -6.85 16.83
CA MET A 94 5.99 -6.24 16.16
C MET A 94 7.29 -6.62 16.88
N ALA A 95 7.31 -6.54 18.21
CA ALA A 95 8.46 -6.89 19.02
C ALA A 95 8.85 -8.38 18.87
N ILE A 96 7.86 -9.27 18.88
CA ILE A 96 8.08 -10.72 18.64
C ILE A 96 8.66 -10.94 17.24
N SER A 97 8.09 -10.32 16.22
CA SER A 97 8.55 -10.44 14.83
C SER A 97 10.01 -10.03 14.67
N VAL A 98 10.39 -8.87 15.23
CA VAL A 98 11.78 -8.37 15.17
C VAL A 98 12.71 -9.25 15.98
N SER A 99 12.34 -9.59 17.22
CA SER A 99 13.16 -10.41 18.11
C SER A 99 13.37 -11.81 17.53
N TYR A 100 12.32 -12.41 16.97
CA TYR A 100 12.40 -13.72 16.34
C TYR A 100 13.34 -13.69 15.13
N SER A 101 13.19 -12.70 14.26
CA SER A 101 14.05 -12.57 13.07
C SER A 101 15.52 -12.35 13.42
N THR A 102 15.80 -11.56 14.46
CA THR A 102 17.19 -11.25 14.87
C THR A 102 17.85 -12.35 15.67
N SER A 103 17.09 -13.28 16.24
CA SER A 103 17.66 -14.43 17.00
C SER A 103 18.29 -15.50 16.09
N TYR A 104 17.95 -15.51 14.79
CA TYR A 104 18.60 -16.40 13.84
C TYR A 104 20.00 -15.88 13.48
N GLY A 105 21.02 -16.71 13.68
CA GLY A 105 22.39 -16.39 13.31
C GLY A 105 23.21 -15.67 14.39
N THR A 106 22.66 -15.45 15.57
CA THR A 106 23.42 -14.92 16.71
C THR A 106 23.98 -16.06 17.56
N GLU A 107 25.27 -15.97 17.93
CA GLU A 107 25.83 -16.84 18.95
C GLU A 107 25.15 -16.61 20.31
N PRO A 108 25.15 -17.62 21.21
CA PRO A 108 24.57 -17.46 22.54
C PRO A 108 25.24 -16.29 23.28
N VAL A 109 24.49 -15.24 23.51
CA VAL A 109 24.95 -14.07 24.28
C VAL A 109 24.72 -14.27 25.78
N PRO A 110 25.56 -13.69 26.65
CA PRO A 110 25.31 -13.71 28.07
C PRO A 110 23.91 -13.25 28.41
N TRP A 111 23.23 -13.91 29.33
CA TRP A 111 21.83 -13.72 29.66
C TRP A 111 21.46 -12.22 29.92
N LEU A 112 22.34 -11.49 30.60
CA LEU A 112 22.13 -10.06 30.91
C LEU A 112 22.15 -9.20 29.64
N VAL A 113 23.08 -9.48 28.73
CA VAL A 113 23.13 -8.80 27.41
C VAL A 113 21.90 -9.15 26.60
N GLY A 114 21.44 -10.41 26.66
CA GLY A 114 20.20 -10.87 25.99
C GLY A 114 18.98 -10.11 26.47
N ILE A 115 18.83 -9.87 27.78
CA ILE A 115 17.71 -9.08 28.33
C ILE A 115 17.76 -7.62 27.84
N VAL A 116 18.92 -6.99 27.89
CA VAL A 116 19.08 -5.60 27.43
C VAL A 116 18.78 -5.49 25.96
N LEU A 117 19.30 -6.42 25.15
CA LEU A 117 19.04 -6.46 23.71
C LEU A 117 17.57 -6.69 23.42
N ALA A 118 16.91 -7.63 24.10
CA ALA A 118 15.48 -7.86 23.94
C ALA A 118 14.65 -6.63 24.29
N ALA A 119 14.95 -5.95 25.40
CA ALA A 119 14.29 -4.71 25.78
C ALA A 119 14.47 -3.61 24.72
N LEU A 120 15.67 -3.47 24.18
CA LEU A 120 15.98 -2.54 23.11
C LEU A 120 15.21 -2.87 21.83
N LEU A 121 15.14 -4.15 21.43
CA LEU A 121 14.40 -4.60 20.26
C LEU A 121 12.90 -4.36 20.42
N VAL A 122 12.35 -4.61 21.61
CA VAL A 122 10.94 -4.29 21.91
C VAL A 122 10.66 -2.80 21.75
N LEU A 123 11.55 -1.95 22.26
CA LEU A 123 11.41 -0.48 22.15
C LEU A 123 11.53 0.01 20.71
N LEU A 124 12.43 -0.59 19.92
CA LEU A 124 12.72 -0.19 18.55
C LEU A 124 11.81 -0.84 17.51
N ALA A 125 11.00 -1.84 17.87
CA ALA A 125 10.19 -2.60 16.94
C ALA A 125 9.33 -1.71 16.01
N PRO A 126 8.58 -0.70 16.48
CA PRO A 126 7.80 0.17 15.59
C PRO A 126 8.65 0.96 14.61
N PHE A 127 9.88 1.33 15.01
CA PHE A 127 10.82 2.04 14.12
C PHE A 127 11.35 1.10 13.03
N VAL A 128 11.58 -0.16 13.35
CA VAL A 128 11.98 -1.19 12.37
C VAL A 128 10.90 -1.36 11.32
N PHE A 129 9.63 -1.45 11.73
CA PHE A 129 8.49 -1.53 10.81
C PHE A 129 8.36 -0.26 9.98
N ALA A 130 8.40 0.93 10.60
CA ALA A 130 8.37 2.19 9.88
C ALA A 130 9.51 2.32 8.85
N PHE A 131 10.71 1.84 9.20
CA PHE A 131 11.85 1.83 8.29
C PHE A 131 11.67 0.81 7.15
N ALA A 132 11.02 -0.32 7.40
CA ALA A 132 10.73 -1.33 6.39
C ALA A 132 9.87 -0.77 5.25
N LEU A 133 9.02 0.22 5.51
CA LEU A 133 8.19 0.86 4.50
C LEU A 133 8.99 1.52 3.35
N ILE A 134 10.26 1.86 3.58
CA ILE A 134 11.15 2.39 2.53
C ILE A 134 11.42 1.34 1.45
N PHE A 135 11.42 0.07 1.81
CA PHE A 135 11.67 -1.03 0.88
C PHE A 135 10.50 -1.28 -0.08
N GLY A 136 9.27 -0.90 0.29
CA GLY A 136 8.10 -0.99 -0.59
C GLY A 136 8.23 -0.19 -1.88
N PRO A 137 8.51 1.12 -1.83
CA PRO A 137 8.81 1.92 -3.01
C PRO A 137 9.98 1.41 -3.84
N ILE A 138 11.07 0.98 -3.18
CA ILE A 138 12.26 0.43 -3.86
C ILE A 138 11.87 -0.83 -4.64
N GLY A 139 11.17 -1.77 -3.99
CA GLY A 139 10.63 -2.95 -4.65
C GLY A 139 9.71 -2.61 -5.80
N GLY A 140 8.84 -1.61 -5.61
CA GLY A 140 7.90 -1.16 -6.63
C GLY A 140 8.58 -0.54 -7.87
N LEU A 141 9.69 0.17 -7.70
CA LEU A 141 10.50 0.68 -8.81
C LEU A 141 11.09 -0.47 -9.62
N ILE A 142 11.59 -1.51 -8.97
CA ILE A 142 12.15 -2.70 -9.61
C ILE A 142 11.04 -3.55 -10.24
N GLY A 143 9.88 -3.64 -9.61
CA GLY A 143 8.73 -4.40 -10.11
C GLY A 143 8.14 -3.83 -11.40
N LYS A 144 8.16 -2.51 -11.58
CA LYS A 144 7.59 -1.85 -12.77
C LYS A 144 8.14 -2.38 -14.11
N PRO A 145 9.47 -2.46 -14.33
CA PRO A 145 10.01 -3.01 -15.59
C PRO A 145 9.74 -4.51 -15.73
N ILE A 146 9.71 -5.27 -14.65
CA ILE A 146 9.40 -6.71 -14.66
C ILE A 146 7.98 -6.93 -15.17
N TYR A 147 7.01 -6.21 -14.60
CA TYR A 147 5.61 -6.25 -15.05
C TYR A 147 5.45 -5.85 -16.51
N SER A 148 6.15 -4.81 -16.95
CA SER A 148 6.06 -4.37 -18.35
C SER A 148 6.60 -5.40 -19.34
N ARG A 149 7.51 -6.27 -18.93
CA ARG A 149 8.04 -7.35 -19.78
C ARG A 149 7.14 -8.57 -19.78
N ILE A 150 6.56 -8.93 -18.62
CA ILE A 150 5.74 -10.16 -18.49
C ILE A 150 4.32 -9.94 -19.05
N PHE A 151 3.74 -8.76 -18.84
CA PHE A 151 2.35 -8.47 -19.21
C PHE A 151 2.22 -7.55 -20.44
N LYS A 152 3.30 -7.35 -21.21
CA LYS A 152 3.28 -6.58 -22.46
C LYS A 152 2.70 -7.38 -23.65
N ALA A 153 1.86 -8.36 -23.39
CA ALA A 153 1.08 -9.07 -24.40
C ALA A 153 -0.36 -8.54 -24.51
N GLU A 154 -0.59 -7.26 -24.18
CA GLU A 154 -1.81 -6.61 -24.66
C GLU A 154 -1.51 -6.15 -26.09
N PRO A 155 -2.17 -6.74 -27.13
CA PRO A 155 -1.97 -6.29 -28.49
C PRO A 155 -2.21 -4.78 -28.52
N ALA A 156 -1.26 -4.05 -29.10
CA ALA A 156 -1.42 -2.62 -29.34
C ALA A 156 -2.83 -2.40 -29.91
N PRO A 157 -3.60 -1.43 -29.40
CA PRO A 157 -4.88 -1.13 -30.00
C PRO A 157 -4.64 -0.95 -31.49
N VAL A 158 -5.30 -1.79 -32.28
CA VAL A 158 -5.22 -1.72 -33.75
C VAL A 158 -5.47 -0.26 -34.07
N SER A 159 -4.42 0.44 -34.49
CA SER A 159 -4.57 1.80 -34.99
C SER A 159 -5.55 1.68 -36.15
N VAL A 160 -6.79 2.06 -35.88
CA VAL A 160 -7.79 2.23 -36.94
C VAL A 160 -7.11 3.12 -37.97
N PRO A 161 -6.95 2.66 -39.22
CA PRO A 161 -6.30 3.47 -40.24
C PRO A 161 -7.00 4.81 -40.23
N SER A 162 -6.20 5.88 -40.01
CA SER A 162 -6.70 7.25 -40.08
C SER A 162 -7.56 7.35 -41.34
N GLN A 163 -8.87 7.57 -41.14
CA GLN A 163 -9.78 7.72 -42.26
C GLN A 163 -9.14 8.65 -43.26
N ALA A 164 -9.02 8.17 -44.50
CA ALA A 164 -8.56 8.96 -45.62
C ALA A 164 -9.29 10.33 -45.58
N PRO A 165 -8.63 11.42 -45.97
CA PRO A 165 -9.26 12.75 -45.93
C PRO A 165 -10.61 12.68 -46.63
N GLN A 166 -11.68 12.94 -45.90
CA GLN A 166 -12.99 13.07 -46.51
C GLN A 166 -12.88 14.13 -47.60
N PRO A 167 -13.41 13.84 -48.82
CA PRO A 167 -13.48 14.86 -49.85
C PRO A 167 -14.20 16.08 -49.27
N SER A 168 -13.54 17.23 -49.36
CA SER A 168 -14.08 18.52 -48.92
C SER A 168 -15.52 18.70 -49.47
N ALA A 169 -16.47 18.84 -48.54
CA ALA A 169 -17.85 19.18 -48.88
C ALA A 169 -17.88 20.44 -49.77
N PRO A 170 -18.76 20.53 -50.73
CA PRO A 170 -18.89 21.72 -51.58
C PRO A 170 -19.19 22.94 -50.71
N PRO A 171 -18.68 24.14 -51.10
CA PRO A 171 -18.86 25.37 -50.33
C PRO A 171 -20.35 25.67 -50.14
N GLN A 172 -20.76 25.76 -48.88
CA GLN A 172 -22.08 26.26 -48.52
C GLN A 172 -22.19 27.71 -48.95
N PRO A 173 -23.36 28.15 -49.50
CA PRO A 173 -23.61 29.55 -49.80
C PRO A 173 -23.52 30.39 -48.52
N GLN A 174 -22.77 31.49 -48.59
CA GLN A 174 -22.68 32.50 -47.54
C GLN A 174 -24.08 33.11 -47.36
N GLU A 175 -24.71 32.85 -46.23
CA GLU A 175 -25.87 33.63 -45.79
C GLU A 175 -25.37 34.99 -45.30
N THR A 176 -25.94 36.01 -45.89
CA THR A 176 -25.82 37.45 -45.60
C THR A 176 -26.14 37.74 -44.12
N PRO A 177 -25.44 38.68 -43.50
CA PRO A 177 -25.74 39.06 -42.11
C PRO A 177 -27.10 39.77 -42.06
N MET A 178 -28.05 39.24 -41.31
CA MET A 178 -29.24 39.94 -40.88
C MET A 178 -28.92 40.75 -39.61
N GLU A 179 -29.08 41.97 -39.82
CA GLU A 179 -29.43 43.15 -39.03
C GLU A 179 -29.91 42.93 -37.56
N ASP A 180 -29.40 43.78 -36.75
CA ASP A 180 -29.68 44.10 -35.36
C ASP A 180 -31.08 43.81 -34.85
N THR A 181 -31.19 43.09 -33.76
CA THR A 181 -32.33 43.10 -32.86
C THR A 181 -31.86 43.45 -31.45
N PRO A 182 -32.42 44.46 -30.79
CA PRO A 182 -31.95 44.95 -29.51
C PRO A 182 -32.29 44.02 -28.34
N ALA A 183 -31.41 44.03 -27.37
CA ALA A 183 -31.51 43.29 -26.13
C ALA A 183 -32.75 43.61 -25.29
N PRO A 184 -33.34 42.64 -24.59
CA PRO A 184 -34.30 42.91 -23.51
C PRO A 184 -33.60 43.27 -22.21
N GLU A 185 -34.15 44.25 -21.54
CA GLU A 185 -33.80 44.82 -20.26
C GLU A 185 -33.69 43.80 -19.13
N GLU A 186 -32.71 44.05 -18.27
CA GLU A 186 -32.52 43.37 -16.98
C GLU A 186 -33.66 43.75 -16.01
N GLU A 187 -34.35 42.76 -15.46
CA GLU A 187 -35.15 42.92 -14.25
C GLU A 187 -34.30 42.70 -13.00
N PRO A 188 -34.49 43.51 -11.96
CA PRO A 188 -33.67 43.46 -10.75
C PRO A 188 -34.07 42.32 -9.81
N SER A 189 -33.08 41.58 -9.38
CA SER A 189 -33.16 40.57 -8.33
C SER A 189 -33.50 41.18 -6.98
N THR A 190 -34.54 40.69 -6.35
CA THR A 190 -34.89 40.91 -4.94
C THR A 190 -33.99 40.14 -4.01
N PRO A 191 -33.57 40.73 -2.88
CA PRO A 191 -32.85 40.01 -1.84
C PRO A 191 -33.83 39.45 -0.79
N ASP A 192 -33.27 38.62 0.06
CA ASP A 192 -33.71 38.14 1.39
C ASP A 192 -34.56 36.88 1.47
N SER A 193 -33.87 35.89 2.06
CA SER A 193 -34.44 35.20 3.23
C SER A 193 -33.32 34.49 4.02
N GLU A 194 -33.06 35.02 5.20
CA GLU A 194 -32.31 34.50 6.32
C GLU A 194 -32.86 33.15 6.80
N PRO A 195 -32.01 32.16 7.16
CA PRO A 195 -32.47 30.95 7.86
C PRO A 195 -32.53 31.17 9.38
N PRO A 196 -33.52 30.54 10.08
CA PRO A 196 -33.65 30.66 11.53
C PRO A 196 -32.60 29.79 12.27
N GLU A 197 -32.12 30.34 13.40
CA GLU A 197 -31.30 29.68 14.40
C GLU A 197 -32.06 28.54 15.13
N PRO A 198 -31.39 27.47 15.54
CA PRO A 198 -31.97 26.45 16.43
C PRO A 198 -31.78 26.84 17.91
N GLU A 199 -32.83 26.70 18.67
CA GLU A 199 -32.81 26.58 20.14
C GLU A 199 -32.25 25.21 20.61
#